data_f72cd01df0967ba83a853a38da9af9c7
#
_entry.id   f72cd01df0967ba83a853a38da9af9c7
#
_cell.length_a   1.000
_cell.length_b   1.000
_cell.length_c   1.000
_cell.angle_alpha   90.00
_cell.angle_beta   90.00
_cell.angle_gamma   90.00
#
_symmetry.space_group_name_H-M   'P 1'
#
loop_
_entity.id
_entity.type
_entity.pdbx_description
1 polymer ?
#
loop_
_entity_poly.entity_id
_entity_poly.type
_entity_poly.pdbx_seq_one_letter_code
_entity_poly.pdbx_strand_id
1 'polypeptide(L)'
;MTVSQRPATALTLLETVSSVDTTYDEKLLRKQLNALTRTLISLSSNVLSYYDDNPTCFDACEKLDTASLRLLSIVKRVNQNSLKTQTNAEKVIDDLSDISVLLSSAERAVKHELPSNSYAAVTLGSCIDWLDSEILYLSNYNKG
;
A
#
# COMPACT_ATOMS: atom_id res chain seq x y z
N MET A 1 -3.72 -14.94 18.60
CA MET A 1 -3.53 -14.32 18.05
C MET A 1 -4.13 -13.89 17.20
N THR A 2 -3.93 -13.33 16.82
CA THR A 2 -4.87 -12.86 16.15
C THR A 2 -4.47 -12.21 14.92
N VAL A 3 -5.22 -12.32 13.97
CA VAL A 3 -5.04 -11.60 12.74
C VAL A 3 -5.49 -10.17 12.84
N SER A 4 -5.64 -9.73 14.03
CA SER A 4 -6.17 -8.39 14.28
C SER A 4 -5.24 -7.27 13.82
N GLN A 5 -4.07 -7.60 13.33
CA GLN A 5 -3.16 -6.60 12.81
C GLN A 5 -3.56 -6.09 11.44
N ARG A 6 -4.47 -6.77 10.79
CA ARG A 6 -4.93 -6.33 9.49
C ARG A 6 -5.72 -5.03 9.61
N PRO A 7 -5.61 -4.12 8.60
CA PRO A 7 -6.37 -2.86 8.62
C PRO A 7 -7.86 -3.10 8.78
N ALA A 8 -8.54 -2.19 9.42
CA ALA A 8 -9.93 -2.36 9.83
C ALA A 8 -10.87 -2.79 8.70
N THR A 9 -10.77 -2.17 7.54
CA THR A 9 -11.65 -2.51 6.42
C THR A 9 -11.48 -3.93 5.96
N ALA A 10 -10.23 -4.36 5.81
CA ALA A 10 -9.93 -5.69 5.36
C ALA A 10 -10.21 -6.70 6.45
N LEU A 11 -9.95 -6.33 7.69
CA LEU A 11 -10.14 -7.20 8.82
C LEU A 11 -11.61 -7.59 8.98
N THR A 12 -12.52 -6.64 8.83
CA THR A 12 -13.93 -6.90 8.99
C THR A 12 -14.41 -7.98 8.03
N LEU A 13 -14.02 -7.88 6.77
CA LEU A 13 -14.39 -8.88 5.79
C LEU A 13 -13.73 -10.20 6.07
N LEU A 14 -12.46 -10.16 6.45
CA LEU A 14 -11.71 -11.38 6.69
C LEU A 14 -12.26 -12.15 7.88
N GLU A 15 -12.67 -11.45 8.93
CA GLU A 15 -13.24 -12.12 10.08
C GLU A 15 -14.53 -12.87 9.74
N THR A 16 -15.31 -12.29 8.85
CA THR A 16 -16.54 -12.94 8.42
C THR A 16 -16.25 -14.22 7.67
N VAL A 17 -15.20 -14.23 6.88
CA VAL A 17 -14.84 -15.38 6.06
C VAL A 17 -14.00 -16.39 6.82
N SER A 18 -13.02 -15.91 7.57
CA SER A 18 -12.00 -16.77 8.16
C SER A 18 -12.52 -17.66 9.25
N SER A 19 -13.69 -17.40 9.79
CA SER A 19 -14.28 -18.33 10.74
C SER A 19 -14.54 -19.68 10.08
N VAL A 20 -14.60 -19.70 8.74
CA VAL A 20 -14.88 -20.89 7.97
C VAL A 20 -13.71 -21.31 7.10
N ASP A 21 -12.93 -20.34 6.65
CA ASP A 21 -11.88 -20.57 5.68
C ASP A 21 -10.62 -19.87 6.12
N THR A 22 -9.50 -20.60 6.17
CA THR A 22 -8.23 -20.04 6.58
C THR A 22 -7.44 -19.48 5.40
N THR A 23 -7.97 -19.56 4.19
CA THR A 23 -7.29 -19.04 3.01
C THR A 23 -7.25 -17.52 3.01
N TYR A 24 -6.12 -16.96 2.64
CA TYR A 24 -6.01 -15.52 2.50
C TYR A 24 -6.91 -15.04 1.36
N ASP A 25 -7.60 -13.93 1.59
CA ASP A 25 -8.52 -13.41 0.59
C ASP A 25 -7.79 -12.57 -0.45
N GLU A 26 -7.37 -13.22 -1.53
CA GLU A 26 -6.66 -12.56 -2.62
C GLU A 26 -7.52 -11.53 -3.33
N LYS A 27 -8.81 -11.79 -3.40
CA LYS A 27 -9.75 -10.85 -4.03
C LYS A 27 -9.82 -9.54 -3.27
N LEU A 28 -9.88 -9.64 -1.95
CA LEU A 28 -9.90 -8.45 -1.12
C LEU A 28 -8.59 -7.70 -1.23
N LEU A 29 -7.47 -8.41 -1.22
CA LEU A 29 -6.17 -7.77 -1.37
C LEU A 29 -6.09 -6.99 -2.68
N ARG A 30 -6.52 -7.59 -3.78
CA ARG A 30 -6.54 -6.93 -5.08
C ARG A 30 -7.33 -5.65 -5.05
N LYS A 31 -8.52 -5.71 -4.45
CA LYS A 31 -9.41 -4.56 -4.33
C LYS A 31 -8.74 -3.43 -3.56
N GLN A 32 -8.09 -3.79 -2.46
CA GLN A 32 -7.41 -2.82 -1.61
C GLN A 32 -6.20 -2.21 -2.34
N LEU A 33 -5.44 -3.02 -3.05
CA LEU A 33 -4.29 -2.51 -3.79
C LEU A 33 -4.72 -1.58 -4.93
N ASN A 34 -5.83 -1.89 -5.59
CA ASN A 34 -6.38 -0.99 -6.60
C ASN A 34 -6.81 0.33 -5.99
N ALA A 35 -7.43 0.30 -4.83
CA ALA A 35 -7.84 1.52 -4.14
C ALA A 35 -6.61 2.35 -3.75
N LEU A 36 -5.57 1.68 -3.26
CA LEU A 36 -4.33 2.35 -2.91
C LEU A 36 -3.71 3.02 -4.14
N THR A 37 -3.69 2.30 -5.26
CA THR A 37 -3.15 2.85 -6.51
C THR A 37 -3.88 4.14 -6.91
N ARG A 38 -5.21 4.12 -6.85
CA ARG A 38 -6.00 5.30 -7.21
C ARG A 38 -5.71 6.46 -6.25
N THR A 39 -5.56 6.15 -4.97
CA THR A 39 -5.24 7.16 -3.98
C THR A 39 -3.89 7.80 -4.25
N LEU A 40 -2.88 6.99 -4.60
CA LEU A 40 -1.55 7.53 -4.88
C LEU A 40 -1.54 8.39 -6.13
N ILE A 41 -2.30 8.01 -7.14
CA ILE A 41 -2.40 8.83 -8.35
C ILE A 41 -3.04 10.19 -8.02
N SER A 42 -4.09 10.16 -7.22
CA SER A 42 -4.74 11.38 -6.77
C SER A 42 -3.80 12.26 -5.93
N LEU A 43 -3.00 11.63 -5.06
CA LEU A 43 -2.03 12.35 -4.25
C LEU A 43 -0.95 12.99 -5.12
N SER A 44 -0.48 12.27 -6.12
CA SER A 44 0.52 12.81 -7.02
C SER A 44 0.01 14.07 -7.69
N SER A 45 -1.24 14.07 -8.16
CA SER A 45 -1.84 15.25 -8.75
C SER A 45 -1.97 16.40 -7.74
N ASN A 46 -2.33 16.06 -6.51
CA ASN A 46 -2.47 17.06 -5.45
C ASN A 46 -1.12 17.71 -5.13
N VAL A 47 -0.09 16.90 -4.98
CA VAL A 47 1.24 17.41 -4.67
C VAL A 47 1.81 18.19 -5.85
N LEU A 48 1.51 17.78 -7.07
CA LEU A 48 1.99 18.44 -8.26
C LEU A 48 1.52 19.89 -8.35
N SER A 49 0.38 20.21 -7.73
CA SER A 49 -0.11 21.59 -7.73
C SER A 49 0.86 22.55 -7.01
N TYR A 50 1.81 22.02 -6.23
CA TYR A 50 2.82 22.83 -5.55
C TYR A 50 4.15 22.80 -6.27
N TYR A 51 4.21 22.10 -7.40
CA TYR A 51 5.47 21.77 -8.05
C TYR A 51 6.22 22.97 -8.60
N ASP A 52 5.52 23.95 -9.15
CA ASP A 52 6.15 25.07 -9.84
C ASP A 52 7.20 25.77 -8.99
N ASP A 53 6.98 25.82 -7.68
CA ASP A 53 7.88 26.50 -6.77
C ASP A 53 8.68 25.53 -5.92
N ASN A 54 8.64 24.21 -6.26
CA ASN A 54 9.15 23.26 -5.29
C ASN A 54 9.66 21.95 -5.90
N PRO A 55 10.99 21.87 -6.15
CA PRO A 55 11.58 20.65 -6.70
C PRO A 55 11.40 19.42 -5.78
N THR A 56 11.29 19.63 -4.47
CA THR A 56 11.08 18.53 -3.54
C THR A 56 9.73 17.89 -3.76
N CYS A 57 8.71 18.69 -4.08
CA CYS A 57 7.39 18.15 -4.41
C CYS A 57 7.41 17.36 -5.70
N PHE A 58 8.23 17.79 -6.66
CA PHE A 58 8.37 17.03 -7.90
C PHE A 58 8.97 15.65 -7.62
N ASP A 59 9.98 15.60 -6.77
CA ASP A 59 10.59 14.33 -6.38
C ASP A 59 9.57 13.40 -5.71
N ALA A 60 8.74 13.97 -4.84
CA ALA A 60 7.67 13.20 -4.20
C ALA A 60 6.70 12.64 -5.24
N CYS A 61 6.33 13.44 -6.24
CA CYS A 61 5.43 12.99 -7.29
C CYS A 61 6.03 11.83 -8.09
N GLU A 62 7.31 11.90 -8.39
CA GLU A 62 7.97 10.81 -9.10
C GLU A 62 7.91 9.52 -8.30
N LYS A 63 8.12 9.61 -7.00
CA LYS A 63 8.06 8.42 -6.14
C LYS A 63 6.66 7.86 -6.06
N LEU A 64 5.65 8.73 -5.97
CA LEU A 64 4.26 8.29 -5.95
C LEU A 64 3.87 7.61 -7.27
N ASP A 65 4.31 8.16 -8.37
CA ASP A 65 4.02 7.58 -9.69
C ASP A 65 4.71 6.22 -9.85
N THR A 66 5.96 6.12 -9.39
CA THR A 66 6.69 4.85 -9.44
C THR A 66 5.98 3.80 -8.58
N ALA A 67 5.55 4.19 -7.39
CA ALA A 67 4.83 3.28 -6.51
C ALA A 67 3.52 2.81 -7.14
N SER A 68 2.81 3.71 -7.81
CA SER A 68 1.56 3.36 -8.49
C SER A 68 1.77 2.32 -9.58
N LEU A 69 2.82 2.50 -10.38
CA LEU A 69 3.14 1.54 -11.44
C LEU A 69 3.51 0.18 -10.88
N ARG A 70 4.27 0.16 -9.81
CA ARG A 70 4.65 -1.09 -9.16
C ARG A 70 3.44 -1.80 -8.56
N LEU A 71 2.51 -1.03 -7.98
CA LEU A 71 1.27 -1.60 -7.45
C LEU A 71 0.45 -2.26 -8.54
N LEU A 72 0.34 -1.62 -9.70
CA LEU A 72 -0.38 -2.22 -10.81
C LEU A 72 0.23 -3.55 -11.23
N SER A 73 1.55 -3.64 -11.23
CA SER A 73 2.23 -4.88 -11.53
C SER A 73 1.90 -5.97 -10.51
N ILE A 74 1.85 -5.60 -9.22
CA ILE A 74 1.51 -6.56 -8.17
C ILE A 74 0.07 -7.02 -8.32
N VAL A 75 -0.86 -6.11 -8.60
CA VAL A 75 -2.27 -6.46 -8.78
C VAL A 75 -2.42 -7.50 -9.89
N LYS A 76 -1.68 -7.34 -10.97
CA LYS A 76 -1.70 -8.31 -12.07
C LYS A 76 -1.28 -9.70 -11.61
N ARG A 77 -0.23 -9.77 -10.81
CA ARG A 77 0.29 -11.04 -10.33
C ARG A 77 -0.68 -11.70 -9.35
N VAL A 78 -1.29 -10.91 -8.49
CA VAL A 78 -2.27 -11.44 -7.53
C VAL A 78 -3.48 -12.00 -8.28
N ASN A 79 -3.85 -11.36 -9.39
CA ASN A 79 -4.94 -11.86 -10.23
C ASN A 79 -4.68 -13.24 -10.80
N GLN A 80 -3.46 -13.71 -10.78
CA GLN A 80 -3.07 -14.98 -11.36
C GLN A 80 -2.77 -16.04 -10.30
N ASN A 81 -3.39 -15.91 -9.13
CA ASN A 81 -3.27 -16.87 -8.03
C ASN A 81 -1.86 -16.96 -7.46
N SER A 82 -1.16 -15.87 -7.49
CA SER A 82 0.24 -15.85 -7.11
C SER A 82 0.49 -16.15 -5.63
N LEU A 83 -0.51 -16.01 -4.78
CA LEU A 83 -0.32 -16.20 -3.35
C LEU A 83 -0.45 -17.65 -2.90
N LYS A 84 -0.74 -18.56 -3.81
CA LYS A 84 -0.89 -19.98 -3.46
C LYS A 84 0.43 -20.67 -3.14
N THR A 85 1.53 -20.16 -3.65
CA THR A 85 2.83 -20.71 -3.32
C THR A 85 3.57 -19.77 -2.40
N GLN A 86 4.39 -20.33 -1.52
CA GLN A 86 5.17 -19.54 -0.58
C GLN A 86 6.12 -18.59 -1.32
N THR A 87 6.75 -19.06 -2.38
CA THR A 87 7.68 -18.25 -3.15
C THR A 87 7.00 -17.01 -3.72
N ASN A 88 5.82 -17.19 -4.30
CA ASN A 88 5.11 -16.06 -4.88
C ASN A 88 4.61 -15.11 -3.81
N ALA A 89 4.16 -15.62 -2.68
CA ALA A 89 3.72 -14.79 -1.57
C ALA A 89 4.88 -13.95 -1.04
N GLU A 90 6.06 -14.56 -0.89
CA GLU A 90 7.24 -13.84 -0.44
C GLU A 90 7.63 -12.73 -1.42
N LYS A 91 7.50 -12.99 -2.71
CA LYS A 91 7.81 -11.98 -3.70
C LYS A 91 6.85 -10.81 -3.62
N VAL A 92 5.57 -11.08 -3.41
CA VAL A 92 4.59 -10.00 -3.23
C VAL A 92 4.93 -9.19 -1.98
N ILE A 93 5.27 -9.86 -0.88
CA ILE A 93 5.66 -9.19 0.35
C ILE A 93 6.86 -8.28 0.12
N ASP A 94 7.88 -8.78 -0.57
CA ASP A 94 9.08 -8.00 -0.86
C ASP A 94 8.75 -6.77 -1.71
N ASP A 95 7.91 -6.97 -2.72
CA ASP A 95 7.53 -5.86 -3.60
C ASP A 95 6.71 -4.81 -2.85
N LEU A 96 5.81 -5.24 -1.98
CA LEU A 96 5.04 -4.31 -1.16
C LEU A 96 5.94 -3.55 -0.19
N SER A 97 6.96 -4.23 0.35
CA SER A 97 7.91 -3.58 1.24
C SER A 97 8.70 -2.50 0.51
N ASP A 98 9.10 -2.75 -0.73
CA ASP A 98 9.78 -1.75 -1.54
C ASP A 98 8.89 -0.55 -1.78
N ILE A 99 7.60 -0.77 -2.01
CA ILE A 99 6.65 0.31 -2.20
C ILE A 99 6.52 1.13 -0.92
N SER A 100 6.47 0.47 0.23
CA SER A 100 6.41 1.17 1.52
C SER A 100 7.61 2.10 1.69
N VAL A 101 8.80 1.67 1.29
CA VAL A 101 10.00 2.51 1.35
C VAL A 101 9.84 3.72 0.44
N LEU A 102 9.33 3.53 -0.77
CA LEU A 102 9.08 4.65 -1.69
C LEU A 102 8.10 5.65 -1.09
N LEU A 103 7.01 5.15 -0.51
CA LEU A 103 6.00 6.03 0.08
C LEU A 103 6.56 6.79 1.28
N SER A 104 7.39 6.15 2.09
CA SER A 104 8.00 6.81 3.23
C SER A 104 8.95 7.92 2.77
N SER A 105 9.67 7.69 1.69
CA SER A 105 10.54 8.71 1.12
C SER A 105 9.71 9.88 0.57
N ALA A 106 8.60 9.57 -0.10
CA ALA A 106 7.70 10.62 -0.59
C ALA A 106 7.09 11.40 0.57
N GLU A 107 6.73 10.72 1.65
CA GLU A 107 6.18 11.39 2.82
C GLU A 107 7.16 12.38 3.42
N ARG A 108 8.42 11.99 3.54
CA ARG A 108 9.44 12.90 4.05
C ARG A 108 9.58 14.14 3.19
N ALA A 109 9.54 13.95 1.86
CA ALA A 109 9.63 15.07 0.94
C ALA A 109 8.43 16.00 1.08
N VAL A 110 7.24 15.42 1.18
CA VAL A 110 6.02 16.21 1.34
C VAL A 110 6.05 17.00 2.65
N LYS A 111 6.42 16.35 3.74
CA LYS A 111 6.45 17.02 5.05
C LYS A 111 7.51 18.07 5.17
N HIS A 112 8.53 18.00 4.34
CA HIS A 112 9.57 19.02 4.31
C HIS A 112 9.02 20.35 3.78
N GLU A 113 8.09 20.28 2.82
CA GLU A 113 7.61 21.48 2.13
C GLU A 113 6.17 21.87 2.47
N LEU A 114 5.35 20.91 2.85
CA LEU A 114 3.95 21.14 3.16
C LEU A 114 3.71 20.90 4.64
N PRO A 115 2.68 21.55 5.22
CA PRO A 115 2.37 21.32 6.63
C PRO A 115 2.08 19.86 6.92
N SER A 116 2.44 19.40 8.12
CA SER A 116 2.21 18.02 8.53
C SER A 116 0.73 17.65 8.51
N ASN A 117 -0.15 18.62 8.65
CA ASN A 117 -1.59 18.39 8.61
C ASN A 117 -2.19 18.60 7.24
N SER A 118 -1.36 18.78 6.20
CA SER A 118 -1.87 18.90 4.84
C SER A 118 -2.55 17.59 4.41
N TYR A 119 -3.47 17.71 3.48
CA TYR A 119 -4.17 16.53 2.97
C TYR A 119 -3.17 15.47 2.46
N ALA A 120 -2.16 15.94 1.71
CA ALA A 120 -1.19 15.00 1.15
C ALA A 120 -0.40 14.27 2.24
N ALA A 121 0.08 15.00 3.25
CA ALA A 121 0.87 14.39 4.31
C ALA A 121 0.05 13.39 5.12
N VAL A 122 -1.17 13.77 5.49
CA VAL A 122 -2.03 12.92 6.30
C VAL A 122 -2.46 11.67 5.52
N THR A 123 -2.88 11.85 4.29
CA THR A 123 -3.33 10.73 3.47
C THR A 123 -2.19 9.77 3.18
N LEU A 124 -1.02 10.30 2.89
CA LEU A 124 0.14 9.46 2.60
C LEU A 124 0.55 8.66 3.83
N GLY A 125 0.53 9.29 5.02
CA GLY A 125 0.78 8.59 6.27
C GLY A 125 -0.19 7.43 6.49
N SER A 126 -1.46 7.66 6.21
CA SER A 126 -2.48 6.60 6.32
C SER A 126 -2.22 5.46 5.34
N CYS A 127 -1.82 5.79 4.13
CA CYS A 127 -1.50 4.77 3.13
C CYS A 127 -0.34 3.90 3.59
N ILE A 128 0.69 4.52 4.15
CA ILE A 128 1.86 3.80 4.64
C ILE A 128 1.46 2.88 5.79
N ASP A 129 0.68 3.39 6.73
CA ASP A 129 0.24 2.59 7.87
C ASP A 129 -0.58 1.39 7.42
N TRP A 130 -1.49 1.59 6.48
CA TRP A 130 -2.27 0.49 5.95
C TRP A 130 -1.36 -0.55 5.28
N LEU A 131 -0.45 -0.08 4.44
CA LEU A 131 0.42 -0.97 3.69
C LEU A 131 1.32 -1.78 4.62
N ASP A 132 1.91 -1.14 5.62
CA ASP A 132 2.77 -1.83 6.57
C ASP A 132 1.99 -2.88 7.37
N SER A 133 0.76 -2.57 7.75
CA SER A 133 -0.10 -3.52 8.45
C SER A 133 -0.42 -4.72 7.55
N GLU A 134 -0.68 -4.46 6.28
CA GLU A 134 -1.00 -5.52 5.34
C GLU A 134 0.21 -6.41 5.09
N ILE A 135 1.39 -5.82 4.99
CA ILE A 135 2.63 -6.57 4.84
C ILE A 135 2.84 -7.50 6.04
N LEU A 136 2.64 -6.96 7.23
CA LEU A 136 2.79 -7.75 8.44
C LEU A 136 1.78 -8.89 8.50
N TYR A 137 0.54 -8.60 8.16
CA TYR A 137 -0.50 -9.62 8.16
C TYR A 137 -0.17 -10.73 7.16
N LEU A 138 0.24 -10.36 5.97
CA LEU A 138 0.56 -11.31 4.91
C LEU A 138 1.78 -12.15 5.29
N SER A 139 2.78 -11.53 5.91
CA SER A 139 3.97 -12.24 6.37
C SER A 139 3.63 -13.28 7.43
N ASN A 140 2.77 -12.92 8.37
CA ASN A 140 2.35 -13.83 9.42
C ASN A 140 1.50 -14.96 8.88
N TYR A 141 0.61 -14.66 7.95
CA TYR A 141 -0.22 -15.66 7.31
C TYR A 141 0.65 -16.66 6.54
N ASN A 142 1.65 -16.15 5.82
CA ASN A 142 2.52 -16.98 5.00
C ASN A 142 3.37 -17.94 5.82
N LYS A 143 3.70 -17.55 7.03
CA LYS A 143 4.50 -18.39 7.93
C LYS A 143 3.68 -19.49 8.57
N GLY A 144 2.41 -19.26 8.68
CA GLY A 144 1.59 -20.10 9.44
C GLY A 144 0.80 -21.04 8.89
#